data_61ace7af74025f3b15105b899fbb7fad
#
_entry.id   61ace7af74025f3b15105b899fbb7fad
#
_cell.length_a   1.000
_cell.length_b   1.000
_cell.length_c   1.000
_cell.angle_alpha   90.00
_cell.angle_beta   90.00
_cell.angle_gamma   90.00
#
_symmetry.space_group_name_H-M   'P 1'
#
loop_
_entity.id
_entity.type
_entity.pdbx_description
1 polymer ?
#
loop_
_entity_poly.entity_id
_entity_poly.type
_entity_poly.pdbx_seq_one_letter_code
_entity_poly.pdbx_strand_id
1 'polypeptide(L)'
;MARFMDYHDDLKLPQDAIESLRQGAKEGAVDQFGVQQLELYYNAEGKVYCLLDGPDEQAVRDHHAALGVTCGQVDKVEQLL
;
A
#
# COMPACT_ATOMS: atom_id res chain seq x y z
N MET A 1 -3.80 -8.73 -12.92
CA MET A 1 -4.19 -7.90 -11.77
C MET A 1 -4.06 -6.43 -12.11
N ALA A 2 -4.87 -5.61 -11.48
CA ALA A 2 -4.80 -4.17 -11.69
C ALA A 2 -3.77 -3.56 -10.74
N ARG A 3 -3.24 -2.41 -11.11
CA ARG A 3 -2.29 -1.65 -10.32
C ARG A 3 -2.98 -0.42 -9.74
N PHE A 4 -2.72 -0.12 -8.49
CA PHE A 4 -3.33 0.98 -7.77
C PHE A 4 -2.28 1.81 -7.06
N MET A 5 -2.53 3.11 -7.01
CA MET A 5 -1.73 4.03 -6.23
C MET A 5 -2.63 4.64 -5.15
N ASP A 6 -2.17 4.65 -3.90
CA ASP A 6 -2.91 5.30 -2.84
C ASP A 6 -2.04 6.32 -2.11
N TYR A 7 -2.71 7.23 -1.41
CA TYR A 7 -2.07 8.34 -0.74
C TYR A 7 -2.66 8.51 0.66
N HIS A 8 -1.77 8.69 1.63
CA HIS A 8 -2.12 9.02 3.01
C HIS A 8 -1.42 10.33 3.39
N ASP A 9 -2.15 11.30 3.90
CA ASP A 9 -1.57 12.60 4.22
C ASP A 9 -1.12 12.72 5.68
N ASP A 10 -1.52 11.80 6.53
CA ASP A 10 -1.12 11.79 7.95
C ASP A 10 -1.02 10.36 8.47
N LEU A 11 -0.03 9.65 7.98
CA LEU A 11 0.25 8.27 8.41
C LEU A 11 1.72 8.15 8.81
N LYS A 12 1.97 8.18 10.11
CA LYS A 12 3.32 8.00 10.65
C LYS A 12 3.57 6.52 10.90
N LEU A 13 4.53 6.00 10.17
CA LEU A 13 4.87 4.58 10.25
C LEU A 13 5.90 4.34 11.35
N PRO A 14 5.61 3.51 12.36
CA PRO A 14 6.62 3.12 13.35
C PRO A 14 7.68 2.23 12.69
N GLN A 15 8.85 2.15 13.31
CA GLN A 15 9.98 1.43 12.73
C GLN A 15 9.70 -0.05 12.49
N ASP A 16 8.98 -0.70 13.38
CA ASP A 16 8.61 -2.11 13.21
C ASP A 16 7.67 -2.33 12.02
N ALA A 17 6.76 -1.39 11.75
CA ALA A 17 5.90 -1.45 10.58
C ALA A 17 6.71 -1.29 9.29
N ILE A 18 7.68 -0.38 9.28
CA ILE A 18 8.57 -0.18 8.14
C ILE A 18 9.36 -1.47 7.84
N GLU A 19 9.91 -2.10 8.86
CA GLU A 19 10.66 -3.36 8.69
C GLU A 19 9.78 -4.49 8.16
N SER A 20 8.56 -4.63 8.68
CA SER A 20 7.58 -5.60 8.20
C SER A 20 7.24 -5.38 6.73
N LEU A 21 7.01 -4.14 6.33
CA LEU A 21 6.70 -3.79 4.94
C LEU A 21 7.86 -4.11 4.01
N ARG A 22 9.09 -3.79 4.43
CA ARG A 22 10.29 -4.13 3.66
C ARG A 22 10.44 -5.63 3.46
N GLN A 23 10.24 -6.39 4.52
CA GLN A 23 10.36 -7.85 4.47
C GLN A 23 9.30 -8.44 3.55
N GLY A 24 8.05 -8.00 3.68
CA GLY A 24 6.95 -8.45 2.83
C GLY A 24 7.21 -8.14 1.35
N ALA A 25 7.69 -6.94 1.04
CA ALA A 25 8.01 -6.55 -0.33
C ALA A 25 9.14 -7.40 -0.92
N LYS A 26 10.16 -7.67 -0.11
CA LYS A 26 11.30 -8.51 -0.51
C LYS A 26 10.87 -9.93 -0.86
N GLU A 27 9.90 -10.46 -0.14
CA GLU A 27 9.39 -11.81 -0.33
C GLU A 27 8.32 -11.89 -1.41
N GLY A 28 7.87 -10.75 -1.94
CA GLY A 28 6.76 -10.71 -2.88
C GLY A 28 5.45 -11.15 -2.26
N ALA A 29 5.24 -10.83 -0.98
CA ALA A 29 4.09 -11.29 -0.23
C ALA A 29 2.78 -10.77 -0.81
N VAL A 30 1.80 -11.65 -0.91
CA VAL A 30 0.43 -11.33 -1.34
C VAL A 30 -0.49 -11.65 -0.17
N ASP A 31 -1.35 -10.72 0.21
CA ASP A 31 -2.22 -10.91 1.35
C ASP A 31 -3.48 -11.73 1.02
N GLN A 32 -4.35 -11.90 2.03
CA GLN A 32 -5.59 -12.68 1.89
C GLN A 32 -6.59 -12.07 0.88
N PHE A 33 -6.42 -10.78 0.54
CA PHE A 33 -7.28 -10.09 -0.42
C PHE A 33 -6.69 -10.11 -1.83
N GLY A 34 -5.53 -10.72 -2.02
CA GLY A 34 -4.83 -10.76 -3.29
C GLY A 34 -4.05 -9.49 -3.59
N VAL A 35 -3.70 -8.72 -2.56
CA VAL A 35 -2.98 -7.45 -2.70
C VAL A 35 -1.50 -7.65 -2.42
N GLN A 36 -0.66 -7.09 -3.29
CA GLN A 36 0.79 -7.10 -3.16
C GLN A 36 1.30 -5.66 -3.12
N GLN A 37 2.04 -5.30 -2.08
CA GLN A 37 2.70 -4.01 -1.98
C GLN A 37 3.94 -4.02 -2.88
N LEU A 38 4.02 -3.10 -3.85
CA LEU A 38 5.14 -3.03 -4.79
C LEU A 38 6.16 -1.97 -4.35
N GLU A 39 5.70 -0.75 -4.13
CA GLU A 39 6.54 0.37 -3.73
C GLU A 39 5.82 1.19 -2.66
N LEU A 40 6.60 1.81 -1.80
CA LEU A 40 6.07 2.71 -0.77
C LEU A 40 7.09 3.82 -0.54
N TYR A 41 6.64 5.04 -0.58
CA TYR A 41 7.45 6.22 -0.31
C TYR A 41 6.82 6.99 0.84
N TYR A 42 7.64 7.51 1.73
CA TYR A 42 7.14 8.26 2.90
C TYR A 42 8.11 9.37 3.26
N ASN A 43 7.64 10.33 4.05
CA ASN A 43 8.48 11.41 4.54
C ASN A 43 8.21 11.71 6.02
N ALA A 44 8.99 12.62 6.59
CA ALA A 44 8.90 12.96 8.01
C ALA A 44 7.59 13.66 8.39
N GLU A 45 6.86 14.19 7.40
CA GLU A 45 5.58 14.87 7.64
C GLU A 45 4.41 13.88 7.78
N GLY A 46 4.65 12.59 7.54
CA GLY A 46 3.61 11.56 7.60
C GLY A 46 2.88 11.34 6.29
N LYS A 47 3.40 11.87 5.18
CA LYS A 47 2.83 11.61 3.86
C LYS A 47 3.36 10.28 3.34
N VAL A 48 2.46 9.43 2.86
CA VAL A 48 2.80 8.09 2.37
C VAL A 48 2.17 7.86 1.01
N TYR A 49 2.95 7.34 0.10
CA TYR A 49 2.53 7.03 -1.28
C TYR A 49 2.79 5.55 -1.51
N CYS A 50 1.74 4.80 -1.86
CA CYS A 50 1.82 3.35 -2.06
C CYS A 50 1.49 2.96 -3.49
N LEU A 51 2.25 2.01 -4.03
CA LEU A 51 1.95 1.37 -5.30
C LEU A 51 1.70 -0.11 -5.02
N LEU A 52 0.52 -0.60 -5.42
CA LEU A 52 0.08 -1.96 -5.10
C LEU A 52 -0.54 -2.61 -6.34
N ASP A 53 -0.44 -3.96 -6.40
CA ASP A 53 -1.24 -4.76 -7.32
C ASP A 53 -2.38 -5.41 -6.52
N GLY A 54 -3.54 -5.51 -7.14
CA GLY A 54 -4.68 -6.16 -6.52
C GLY A 54 -5.77 -6.47 -7.54
N PRO A 55 -6.77 -7.29 -7.16
CA PRO A 55 -7.85 -7.63 -8.09
C PRO A 55 -8.78 -6.46 -8.39
N ASP A 56 -9.03 -5.59 -7.42
CA ASP A 56 -9.88 -4.40 -7.58
C ASP A 56 -9.62 -3.39 -6.47
N GLU A 57 -10.26 -2.23 -6.57
CA GLU A 57 -10.12 -1.16 -5.57
C GLU A 57 -10.59 -1.60 -4.18
N GLN A 58 -11.67 -2.35 -4.10
CA GLN A 58 -12.19 -2.81 -2.82
C GLN A 58 -11.18 -3.68 -2.08
N ALA A 59 -10.46 -4.55 -2.80
CA ALA A 59 -9.43 -5.39 -2.22
C ALA A 59 -8.32 -4.53 -1.59
N VAL A 60 -7.91 -3.44 -2.25
CA VAL A 60 -6.91 -2.51 -1.72
C VAL A 60 -7.43 -1.83 -0.44
N ARG A 61 -8.69 -1.42 -0.41
CA ARG A 61 -9.30 -0.83 0.78
C ARG A 61 -9.40 -1.83 1.92
N ASP A 62 -9.77 -3.06 1.64
CA ASP A 62 -9.85 -4.14 2.64
C ASP A 62 -8.47 -4.46 3.21
N HIS A 63 -7.43 -4.45 2.37
CA HIS A 63 -6.05 -4.62 2.79
C HIS A 63 -5.66 -3.57 3.84
N HIS A 64 -5.98 -2.30 3.58
CA HIS A 64 -5.68 -1.21 4.52
C HIS A 64 -6.52 -1.34 5.81
N ALA A 65 -7.78 -1.67 5.68
CA ALA A 65 -8.68 -1.83 6.84
C ALA A 65 -8.17 -2.94 7.78
N ALA A 66 -7.67 -4.04 7.22
CA ALA A 66 -7.09 -5.14 8.01
C ALA A 66 -5.85 -4.72 8.80
N LEU A 67 -5.13 -3.69 8.32
CA LEU A 67 -3.98 -3.12 9.00
C LEU A 67 -4.36 -1.97 9.96
N GLY A 68 -5.64 -1.65 10.05
CA GLY A 68 -6.11 -0.52 10.86
C GLY A 68 -5.81 0.84 10.25
N VAL A 69 -5.60 0.90 8.93
CA VAL A 69 -5.24 2.12 8.23
C VAL A 69 -6.44 2.61 7.40
N THR A 70 -6.79 3.88 7.55
CA THR A 70 -7.81 4.50 6.72
C THR A 70 -7.24 4.82 5.36
N CYS A 71 -7.92 4.35 4.32
CA CYS A 71 -7.52 4.56 2.94
C CYS A 71 -8.44 5.63 2.33
N GLY A 72 -7.91 6.81 2.08
CA GLY A 72 -8.69 7.90 1.50
C GLY A 72 -8.77 7.80 -0.01
N GLN A 73 -7.69 8.16 -0.69
CA GLN A 73 -7.62 8.18 -2.14
C GLN A 73 -6.94 6.93 -2.68
N VAL A 74 -7.63 6.22 -3.58
CA VAL A 74 -7.10 5.05 -4.27
C VAL A 74 -7.40 5.22 -5.76
N ASP A 75 -6.37 5.26 -6.57
CA ASP A 75 -6.49 5.45 -8.01
C ASP A 75 -5.95 4.23 -8.75
N LYS A 76 -6.73 3.74 -9.71
CA LYS A 76 -6.24 2.72 -10.63
C LYS A 76 -5.29 3.40 -11.61
N VAL A 77 -4.09 2.84 -11.80
CA VAL A 77 -3.04 3.45 -12.60
C VAL A 77 -2.44 2.44 -13.57
N GLU A 78 -1.80 2.97 -14.60
CA GLU A 78 -1.04 2.17 -15.55
C GLU A 78 0.36 2.76 -15.67
N GLN A 79 1.35 1.90 -15.82
CA GLN A 79 2.72 2.34 -16.00
C GLN A 79 2.91 2.86 -17.44
N LEU A 80 3.34 4.11 -17.58
CA LEU A 80 3.64 4.72 -18.87
C LEU A 80 5.12 4.54 -19.27
N LEU A 81 6.00 4.69 -18.29
CA LEU A 81 7.44 4.63 -18.50
C LEU A 81 8.09 3.45 -17.79
#